data_4873aad6b194834c0f02136895bb36c3
#
_entry.id   4873aad6b194834c0f02136895bb36c3
#
_cell.length_a   1.000
_cell.length_b   1.000
_cell.length_c   1.000
_cell.angle_alpha   90.00
_cell.angle_beta   90.00
_cell.angle_gamma   90.00
#
_symmetry.space_group_name_H-M   'P 1'
#
loop_
_entity.id
_entity.type
_entity.pdbx_description
1 polymer ?
#
loop_
_entity_poly.entity_id
_entity_poly.type
_entity_poly.pdbx_seq_one_letter_code
_entity_poly.pdbx_strand_id
1 'polypeptide(L)'
;MSERTYVAVDLKSFYASSECVEHGFPPLSTHLVVADQSRTDKTICLAVSPSLKEYGLPGRARLFEVKAKLKEVNAARRAVAPGGVLTGKSYDAKALADNPNLAADVFIAKPRMSHYLAMSAKIYGIYLKYVSADDIHVYSVDEVFMDVTGYLRAYGKGVEEMTRDIIHDIHAQTGITATAGIGTNMYLAKVAMDIVAKHIQAGEDGIRIARLDEMSYRKLLWGHRPITDFWRVGRGYAKKLEAQGLLTMGDIARCSMGRADEYYNEDLLYRMFGMNAELLIDHAWGWEPCTIADIKAYKPAGHSMSSGQVLTGAVGFDSARLIVREMADTLSLDLVAKGMRAGRVGMMIGYDTASLDPKRLGKDAPAELKTIAERAAATYDGPVSLDRYGRRVPKPATGSIALSGPTSATSRICDAVDELFCSIVDRRLLVRRLNVVAADLLTADQFAQRRQSDMSEYMQPDLFDALNSSSDSSIADAAGDEGLYDNAFPGCSQNNSSERPSSGASCDDAELHMQQTLLNIKRKVGKNSVIKAMDM
;
A
#
# COMPACT_ATOMS: atom_id res chain seq x y z
N MET A 1 30.81 -11.84 -13.96
CA MET A 1 29.40 -12.17 -13.72
C MET A 1 28.71 -12.12 -15.07
N SER A 2 27.90 -13.12 -15.43
CA SER A 2 27.08 -13.04 -16.65
C SER A 2 26.13 -11.86 -16.53
N GLU A 3 26.03 -11.05 -17.57
CA GLU A 3 25.11 -9.92 -17.66
C GLU A 3 23.67 -10.44 -17.49
N ARG A 4 22.94 -9.94 -16.49
CA ARG A 4 21.55 -10.34 -16.25
C ARG A 4 20.62 -9.65 -17.23
N THR A 5 19.48 -10.25 -17.47
CA THR A 5 18.44 -9.70 -18.34
C THR A 5 17.09 -9.78 -17.63
N TYR A 6 16.53 -8.61 -17.33
CA TYR A 6 15.22 -8.47 -16.70
C TYR A 6 14.19 -7.95 -17.68
N VAL A 7 12.96 -8.45 -17.54
CA VAL A 7 11.78 -7.95 -18.26
C VAL A 7 10.78 -7.43 -17.26
N ALA A 8 10.36 -6.17 -17.42
CA ALA A 8 9.22 -5.59 -16.72
C ALA A 8 8.02 -5.57 -17.65
N VAL A 9 6.84 -6.02 -17.19
CA VAL A 9 5.59 -6.03 -17.97
C VAL A 9 4.49 -5.30 -17.18
N ASP A 10 3.78 -4.38 -17.84
CA ASP A 10 2.67 -3.59 -17.31
C ASP A 10 1.44 -3.78 -18.19
N LEU A 11 0.34 -4.28 -17.61
CA LEU A 11 -0.92 -4.51 -18.32
C LEU A 11 -1.65 -3.18 -18.57
N LYS A 12 -1.92 -2.90 -19.83
CA LYS A 12 -2.39 -1.58 -20.26
C LYS A 12 -3.78 -1.22 -19.70
N SER A 13 -3.81 -0.22 -18.79
CA SER A 13 -5.04 0.24 -18.11
C SER A 13 -5.87 -0.91 -17.50
N PHE A 14 -5.22 -1.82 -16.81
CA PHE A 14 -5.66 -3.17 -16.47
C PHE A 14 -7.12 -3.28 -16.03
N TYR A 15 -7.58 -2.52 -15.03
CA TYR A 15 -8.96 -2.61 -14.56
C TYR A 15 -9.97 -2.18 -15.64
N ALA A 16 -9.66 -1.14 -16.41
CA ALA A 16 -10.51 -0.69 -17.49
C ALA A 16 -10.53 -1.72 -18.64
N SER A 17 -9.38 -2.28 -18.98
CA SER A 17 -9.28 -3.33 -20.00
C SER A 17 -10.02 -4.61 -19.59
N SER A 18 -9.93 -5.01 -18.31
CA SER A 18 -10.66 -6.16 -17.77
C SER A 18 -12.19 -5.97 -17.88
N GLU A 19 -12.69 -4.76 -17.57
CA GLU A 19 -14.11 -4.45 -17.73
C GLU A 19 -14.52 -4.40 -19.22
N CYS A 20 -13.68 -3.85 -20.09
CA CYS A 20 -13.97 -3.87 -21.54
C CYS A 20 -14.13 -5.30 -22.04
N VAL A 21 -13.19 -6.19 -21.74
CA VAL A 21 -13.25 -7.60 -22.15
C VAL A 21 -14.51 -8.29 -21.63
N GLU A 22 -14.84 -8.09 -20.38
CA GLU A 22 -16.03 -8.67 -19.74
C GLU A 22 -17.34 -8.24 -20.43
N HIS A 23 -17.39 -7.01 -20.90
CA HIS A 23 -18.54 -6.44 -21.60
C HIS A 23 -18.50 -6.65 -23.13
N GLY A 24 -17.49 -7.35 -23.65
CA GLY A 24 -17.32 -7.56 -25.10
C GLY A 24 -16.90 -6.29 -25.85
N PHE A 25 -16.29 -5.31 -25.15
CA PHE A 25 -15.81 -4.07 -25.75
C PHE A 25 -14.32 -4.15 -26.09
N PRO A 26 -13.85 -3.50 -27.18
CA PRO A 26 -12.44 -3.43 -27.48
C PRO A 26 -11.71 -2.50 -26.49
N PRO A 27 -10.71 -3.02 -25.70
CA PRO A 27 -10.08 -2.25 -24.61
C PRO A 27 -9.36 -0.97 -25.03
N LEU A 28 -8.83 -0.93 -26.27
CA LEU A 28 -8.02 0.19 -26.74
C LEU A 28 -8.85 1.36 -27.27
N SER A 29 -10.06 1.10 -27.82
CA SER A 29 -10.90 2.13 -28.43
C SER A 29 -12.10 2.55 -27.57
N THR A 30 -12.47 1.76 -26.56
CA THR A 30 -13.64 2.07 -25.72
C THR A 30 -13.33 3.14 -24.67
N HIS A 31 -14.15 4.18 -24.61
CA HIS A 31 -14.15 5.17 -23.53
C HIS A 31 -14.79 4.55 -22.28
N LEU A 32 -13.96 4.05 -21.37
CA LEU A 32 -14.41 3.41 -20.15
C LEU A 32 -13.63 3.92 -18.94
N VAL A 33 -14.32 4.14 -17.83
CA VAL A 33 -13.72 4.37 -16.52
C VAL A 33 -14.26 3.38 -15.50
N VAL A 34 -13.42 3.00 -14.55
CA VAL A 34 -13.83 2.17 -13.40
C VAL A 34 -14.04 3.09 -12.20
N ALA A 35 -15.29 3.34 -11.82
CA ALA A 35 -15.63 4.23 -10.72
C ALA A 35 -16.95 3.85 -10.06
N ASP A 36 -17.06 4.10 -8.77
CA ASP A 36 -18.29 3.91 -8.01
C ASP A 36 -19.14 5.19 -8.04
N GLN A 37 -20.16 5.19 -8.90
CA GLN A 37 -21.09 6.31 -9.06
C GLN A 37 -22.01 6.53 -7.85
N SER A 38 -22.23 5.50 -7.01
CA SER A 38 -23.11 5.60 -5.85
C SER A 38 -22.55 6.53 -4.77
N ARG A 39 -21.25 6.86 -4.84
CA ARG A 39 -20.59 7.73 -3.86
C ARG A 39 -20.79 9.21 -4.17
N THR A 40 -19.96 9.78 -5.00
CA THR A 40 -20.05 11.17 -5.48
C THR A 40 -19.22 11.35 -6.74
N ASP A 41 -19.48 12.38 -7.52
CA ASP A 41 -18.64 12.75 -8.68
C ASP A 41 -17.18 13.11 -8.30
N LYS A 42 -16.88 13.30 -7.02
CA LYS A 42 -15.51 13.50 -6.51
C LYS A 42 -14.76 12.18 -6.34
N THR A 43 -15.40 11.03 -6.59
CA THR A 43 -14.75 9.72 -6.52
C THR A 43 -13.57 9.65 -7.50
N ILE A 44 -12.50 8.97 -7.09
CA ILE A 44 -11.35 8.71 -7.95
C ILE A 44 -11.67 7.49 -8.79
N CYS A 45 -11.50 7.59 -10.11
CA CYS A 45 -11.54 6.43 -10.98
C CYS A 45 -10.35 5.51 -10.66
N LEU A 46 -10.62 4.22 -10.47
CA LEU A 46 -9.55 3.23 -10.27
C LEU A 46 -8.72 3.05 -11.55
N ALA A 47 -9.37 3.16 -12.70
CA ALA A 47 -8.71 3.14 -14.01
C ALA A 47 -9.48 4.01 -15.02
N VAL A 48 -8.74 4.48 -16.01
CA VAL A 48 -9.21 5.21 -17.18
C VAL A 48 -8.68 4.48 -18.41
N SER A 49 -9.55 4.19 -19.39
CA SER A 49 -9.17 3.48 -20.62
C SER A 49 -8.14 4.25 -21.45
N PRO A 50 -7.39 3.54 -22.33
CA PRO A 50 -6.41 4.17 -23.20
C PRO A 50 -6.99 5.29 -24.05
N SER A 51 -8.13 5.08 -24.68
CA SER A 51 -8.80 6.07 -25.53
C SER A 51 -9.20 7.36 -24.80
N LEU A 52 -9.57 7.29 -23.54
CA LEU A 52 -9.83 8.49 -22.72
C LEU A 52 -8.55 9.21 -22.30
N LYS A 53 -7.43 8.49 -22.13
CA LYS A 53 -6.12 9.11 -21.86
C LYS A 53 -5.63 9.97 -23.02
N GLU A 54 -6.02 9.65 -24.26
CA GLU A 54 -5.72 10.46 -25.45
C GLU A 54 -6.35 11.86 -25.38
N TYR A 55 -7.44 12.03 -24.63
CA TYR A 55 -7.99 13.34 -24.31
C TYR A 55 -7.24 14.10 -23.20
N GLY A 56 -6.10 13.56 -22.71
CA GLY A 56 -5.29 14.16 -21.67
C GLY A 56 -5.77 13.87 -20.25
N LEU A 57 -6.67 12.91 -20.06
CA LEU A 57 -7.10 12.49 -18.73
C LEU A 57 -6.01 11.65 -18.04
N PRO A 58 -5.69 11.92 -16.76
CA PRO A 58 -4.75 11.09 -16.02
C PRO A 58 -5.35 9.71 -15.71
N GLY A 59 -4.51 8.70 -15.52
CA GLY A 59 -4.94 7.32 -15.25
C GLY A 59 -5.82 7.14 -14.00
N ARG A 60 -5.77 8.11 -13.07
CA ARG A 60 -6.61 8.18 -11.85
C ARG A 60 -7.34 9.52 -11.74
N ALA A 61 -8.01 9.92 -12.82
CA ALA A 61 -8.88 11.09 -12.83
C ALA A 61 -10.02 10.95 -11.82
N ARG A 62 -10.56 12.07 -11.36
CA ARG A 62 -11.84 12.06 -10.65
C ARG A 62 -12.99 12.03 -11.65
N LEU A 63 -14.10 11.44 -11.26
CA LEU A 63 -15.26 11.27 -12.16
C LEU A 63 -15.76 12.62 -12.71
N PHE A 64 -15.74 13.69 -11.92
CA PHE A 64 -16.11 15.04 -12.41
C PHE A 64 -15.13 15.58 -13.46
N GLU A 65 -13.82 15.24 -13.36
CA GLU A 65 -12.80 15.64 -14.34
C GLU A 65 -13.07 14.94 -15.69
N VAL A 66 -13.45 13.66 -15.66
CA VAL A 66 -13.87 12.91 -16.86
C VAL A 66 -15.08 13.56 -17.51
N LYS A 67 -16.13 13.85 -16.72
CA LYS A 67 -17.35 14.51 -17.20
C LYS A 67 -17.07 15.90 -17.79
N ALA A 68 -16.19 16.69 -17.15
CA ALA A 68 -15.79 18.01 -17.63
C ALA A 68 -15.03 17.90 -18.95
N LYS A 69 -14.07 16.96 -19.07
CA LYS A 69 -13.32 16.75 -20.31
C LYS A 69 -14.23 16.31 -21.47
N LEU A 70 -15.20 15.44 -21.23
CA LEU A 70 -16.16 15.04 -22.26
C LEU A 70 -17.04 16.21 -22.73
N LYS A 71 -17.38 17.17 -21.84
CA LYS A 71 -18.07 18.40 -22.26
C LYS A 71 -17.21 19.24 -23.20
N GLU A 72 -15.90 19.40 -22.91
CA GLU A 72 -14.95 20.09 -23.79
C GLU A 72 -14.84 19.39 -25.15
N VAL A 73 -14.64 18.06 -25.15
CA VAL A 73 -14.55 17.24 -26.37
C VAL A 73 -15.84 17.40 -27.19
N ASN A 74 -17.00 17.33 -26.56
CA ASN A 74 -18.29 17.48 -27.25
C ASN A 74 -18.54 18.90 -27.75
N ALA A 75 -18.02 19.93 -27.10
CA ALA A 75 -18.05 21.31 -27.62
C ALA A 75 -17.21 21.43 -28.90
N ALA A 76 -16.01 20.86 -28.91
CA ALA A 76 -15.14 20.81 -30.10
C ALA A 76 -15.79 19.98 -31.24
N ARG A 77 -16.37 18.81 -30.93
CA ARG A 77 -17.08 17.98 -31.92
C ARG A 77 -18.29 18.72 -32.52
N ARG A 78 -19.06 19.44 -31.71
CA ARG A 78 -20.21 20.23 -32.20
C ARG A 78 -19.79 21.34 -33.17
N ALA A 79 -18.62 21.94 -32.96
CA ALA A 79 -18.11 22.99 -33.85
C ALA A 79 -17.78 22.47 -35.26
N VAL A 80 -17.44 21.17 -35.40
CA VAL A 80 -17.11 20.55 -36.70
C VAL A 80 -18.21 19.64 -37.24
N ALA A 81 -19.25 19.38 -36.45
CA ALA A 81 -20.39 18.55 -36.89
C ALA A 81 -21.20 19.25 -37.96
N PRO A 82 -21.68 18.55 -39.03
CA PRO A 82 -22.61 19.08 -40.00
C PRO A 82 -23.85 19.68 -39.33
N GLY A 83 -24.12 20.95 -39.61
CA GLY A 83 -25.22 21.70 -38.98
C GLY A 83 -25.02 22.05 -37.51
N GLY A 84 -23.84 21.84 -36.91
CA GLY A 84 -23.54 22.16 -35.52
C GLY A 84 -24.30 21.33 -34.47
N VAL A 85 -24.90 20.19 -34.88
CA VAL A 85 -25.74 19.37 -34.01
C VAL A 85 -25.17 17.95 -33.90
N LEU A 86 -25.10 17.47 -32.64
CA LEU A 86 -24.76 16.07 -32.36
C LEU A 86 -26.07 15.26 -32.24
N THR A 87 -26.27 14.27 -33.13
CA THR A 87 -27.53 13.52 -33.25
C THR A 87 -27.54 12.18 -32.52
N GLY A 88 -26.39 11.73 -32.01
CA GLY A 88 -26.25 10.48 -31.26
C GLY A 88 -25.08 10.56 -30.30
N LYS A 89 -24.74 9.39 -29.70
CA LYS A 89 -23.59 9.30 -28.78
C LYS A 89 -22.91 7.95 -28.90
N SER A 90 -21.61 7.89 -28.68
CA SER A 90 -20.83 6.68 -28.66
C SER A 90 -19.72 6.75 -27.61
N TYR A 91 -19.38 5.63 -27.01
CA TYR A 91 -18.19 5.45 -26.21
C TYR A 91 -17.08 4.68 -26.95
N ASP A 92 -17.21 4.45 -28.25
CA ASP A 92 -16.16 3.87 -29.09
C ASP A 92 -15.46 4.95 -29.90
N ALA A 93 -14.15 5.10 -29.68
CA ALA A 93 -13.31 6.11 -30.34
C ALA A 93 -13.29 5.95 -31.88
N LYS A 94 -13.39 4.70 -32.40
CA LYS A 94 -13.45 4.43 -33.86
C LYS A 94 -14.75 4.96 -34.42
N ALA A 95 -15.89 4.61 -33.82
CA ALA A 95 -17.19 5.11 -34.26
C ALA A 95 -17.26 6.66 -34.17
N LEU A 96 -16.61 7.25 -33.18
CA LEU A 96 -16.51 8.71 -33.06
C LEU A 96 -15.64 9.35 -34.14
N ALA A 97 -14.59 8.67 -34.58
CA ALA A 97 -13.75 9.11 -35.70
C ALA A 97 -14.48 9.05 -37.03
N ASP A 98 -15.23 7.97 -37.25
CA ASP A 98 -15.99 7.71 -38.51
C ASP A 98 -17.22 8.62 -38.65
N ASN A 99 -17.81 9.07 -37.52
CA ASN A 99 -19.04 9.89 -37.55
C ASN A 99 -18.91 11.15 -36.67
N PRO A 100 -18.75 12.32 -37.32
CA PRO A 100 -18.62 13.61 -36.58
C PRO A 100 -19.90 14.04 -35.86
N ASN A 101 -21.08 13.51 -36.20
CA ASN A 101 -22.34 13.83 -35.54
C ASN A 101 -22.56 13.12 -34.20
N LEU A 102 -21.67 12.19 -33.81
CA LEU A 102 -21.79 11.50 -32.54
C LEU A 102 -21.15 12.30 -31.42
N ALA A 103 -21.85 12.41 -30.29
CA ALA A 103 -21.26 12.90 -29.04
C ALA A 103 -20.37 11.81 -28.41
N ALA A 104 -19.22 12.20 -27.88
CA ALA A 104 -18.41 11.33 -27.05
C ALA A 104 -19.13 11.08 -25.70
N ASP A 105 -19.27 9.82 -25.35
CA ASP A 105 -19.81 9.35 -24.07
C ASP A 105 -18.80 8.44 -23.37
N VAL A 106 -19.09 8.00 -22.17
CA VAL A 106 -18.23 7.12 -21.37
C VAL A 106 -19.05 6.03 -20.70
N PHE A 107 -18.55 4.80 -20.77
CA PHE A 107 -19.07 3.69 -19.99
C PHE A 107 -18.44 3.74 -18.59
N ILE A 108 -19.25 3.75 -17.53
CA ILE A 108 -18.77 3.78 -16.15
C ILE A 108 -19.02 2.43 -15.51
N ALA A 109 -17.95 1.64 -15.37
CA ALA A 109 -18.01 0.33 -14.75
C ALA A 109 -17.86 0.45 -13.22
N LYS A 110 -18.64 -0.35 -12.47
CA LYS A 110 -18.51 -0.45 -11.03
C LYS A 110 -17.25 -1.27 -10.66
N PRO A 111 -16.44 -0.85 -9.68
CA PRO A 111 -15.26 -1.60 -9.27
C PRO A 111 -15.58 -3.03 -8.80
N ARG A 112 -14.86 -4.03 -9.33
CA ARG A 112 -15.00 -5.46 -9.00
C ARG A 112 -13.63 -6.06 -8.67
N MET A 113 -13.09 -5.77 -7.49
CA MET A 113 -11.71 -6.14 -7.13
C MET A 113 -11.45 -7.66 -7.22
N SER A 114 -12.41 -8.51 -6.83
CA SER A 114 -12.28 -9.97 -6.93
C SER A 114 -12.11 -10.43 -8.39
N HIS A 115 -12.83 -9.81 -9.34
CA HIS A 115 -12.68 -10.08 -10.76
C HIS A 115 -11.27 -9.71 -11.28
N TYR A 116 -10.76 -8.55 -10.86
CA TYR A 116 -9.41 -8.11 -11.26
C TYR A 116 -8.32 -9.02 -10.70
N LEU A 117 -8.45 -9.45 -9.45
CA LEU A 117 -7.52 -10.40 -8.84
C LEU A 117 -7.55 -11.77 -9.57
N ALA A 118 -8.73 -12.26 -9.95
CA ALA A 118 -8.86 -13.49 -10.71
C ALA A 118 -8.23 -13.38 -12.11
N MET A 119 -8.43 -12.24 -12.80
CA MET A 119 -7.81 -11.97 -14.10
C MET A 119 -6.27 -11.87 -13.97
N SER A 120 -5.77 -11.17 -12.94
CA SER A 120 -4.34 -11.08 -12.64
C SER A 120 -3.73 -12.47 -12.37
N ALA A 121 -4.40 -13.31 -11.59
CA ALA A 121 -3.96 -14.68 -11.32
C ALA A 121 -3.94 -15.54 -12.60
N LYS A 122 -4.92 -15.38 -13.50
CA LYS A 122 -4.93 -16.03 -14.82
C LYS A 122 -3.71 -15.62 -15.65
N ILE A 123 -3.40 -14.32 -15.69
CA ILE A 123 -2.22 -13.79 -16.42
C ILE A 123 -0.93 -14.27 -15.77
N TYR A 124 -0.84 -14.31 -14.43
CA TYR A 124 0.30 -14.90 -13.74
C TYR A 124 0.55 -16.36 -14.16
N GLY A 125 -0.51 -17.15 -14.33
CA GLY A 125 -0.41 -18.51 -14.87
C GLY A 125 0.15 -18.56 -16.31
N ILE A 126 0.02 -17.49 -17.10
CA ILE A 126 0.65 -17.38 -18.43
C ILE A 126 2.16 -17.15 -18.26
N TYR A 127 2.60 -16.23 -17.38
CA TYR A 127 4.02 -16.02 -17.12
C TYR A 127 4.73 -17.30 -16.68
N LEU A 128 4.08 -18.14 -15.88
CA LEU A 128 4.63 -19.42 -15.40
C LEU A 128 4.90 -20.46 -16.50
N LYS A 129 4.35 -20.28 -17.69
CA LYS A 129 4.70 -21.13 -18.83
C LYS A 129 6.10 -20.84 -19.38
N TYR A 130 6.60 -19.63 -19.15
CA TYR A 130 7.85 -19.12 -19.69
C TYR A 130 8.96 -19.04 -18.66
N VAL A 131 8.63 -18.68 -17.42
CA VAL A 131 9.59 -18.35 -16.36
C VAL A 131 9.14 -19.01 -15.04
N SER A 132 10.05 -19.58 -14.27
CA SER A 132 9.77 -20.14 -12.95
C SER A 132 9.23 -19.08 -11.99
N ALA A 133 8.37 -19.51 -11.05
CA ALA A 133 7.89 -18.64 -9.98
C ALA A 133 9.04 -17.99 -9.19
N ASP A 134 10.20 -18.63 -9.09
CA ASP A 134 11.36 -18.13 -8.35
C ASP A 134 11.99 -16.92 -9.02
N ASP A 135 11.88 -16.80 -10.33
CA ASP A 135 12.43 -15.71 -11.14
C ASP A 135 11.38 -14.66 -11.51
N ILE A 136 10.18 -14.73 -10.91
CA ILE A 136 9.12 -13.72 -11.07
C ILE A 136 8.91 -12.96 -9.77
N HIS A 137 8.92 -11.63 -9.83
CA HIS A 137 8.48 -10.73 -8.78
C HIS A 137 7.19 -10.02 -9.20
N VAL A 138 6.07 -10.34 -8.53
CA VAL A 138 4.80 -9.64 -8.72
C VAL A 138 4.87 -8.31 -7.97
N TYR A 139 5.07 -7.23 -8.72
CA TYR A 139 5.20 -5.88 -8.17
C TYR A 139 3.84 -5.27 -7.80
N SER A 140 2.83 -5.52 -8.63
CA SER A 140 1.44 -5.10 -8.39
C SER A 140 0.44 -6.08 -9.02
N VAL A 141 -0.85 -5.76 -8.98
CA VAL A 141 -1.92 -6.56 -9.62
C VAL A 141 -1.76 -6.62 -11.14
N ASP A 142 -1.11 -5.63 -11.74
CA ASP A 142 -0.97 -5.42 -13.19
C ASP A 142 0.48 -5.33 -13.66
N GLU A 143 1.45 -5.50 -12.77
CA GLU A 143 2.85 -5.33 -13.08
C GLU A 143 3.74 -6.42 -12.47
N VAL A 144 4.66 -6.97 -13.29
CA VAL A 144 5.62 -8.00 -12.88
C VAL A 144 7.02 -7.68 -13.38
N PHE A 145 8.03 -8.18 -12.66
CA PHE A 145 9.41 -8.31 -13.12
C PHE A 145 9.74 -9.79 -13.28
N MET A 146 10.51 -10.11 -14.31
CA MET A 146 11.00 -11.46 -14.58
C MET A 146 12.51 -11.41 -14.84
N ASP A 147 13.28 -12.25 -14.19
CA ASP A 147 14.68 -12.53 -14.57
C ASP A 147 14.66 -13.62 -15.64
N VAL A 148 14.94 -13.24 -16.87
CA VAL A 148 14.89 -14.17 -18.01
C VAL A 148 16.26 -14.67 -18.42
N THR A 149 17.32 -14.34 -17.70
CA THR A 149 18.73 -14.63 -18.03
C THR A 149 18.96 -16.10 -18.38
N GLY A 150 18.49 -17.01 -17.53
CA GLY A 150 18.69 -18.47 -17.71
C GLY A 150 17.82 -19.07 -18.83
N TYR A 151 16.74 -18.39 -19.21
CA TYR A 151 15.72 -18.93 -20.10
C TYR A 151 15.99 -18.67 -21.57
N LEU A 152 16.64 -17.55 -21.92
CA LEU A 152 16.93 -17.16 -23.32
C LEU A 152 17.70 -18.24 -24.04
N ARG A 153 18.74 -18.82 -23.39
CA ARG A 153 19.51 -19.89 -23.96
C ARG A 153 18.71 -21.20 -24.11
N ALA A 154 17.89 -21.51 -23.12
CA ALA A 154 17.08 -22.72 -23.12
C ALA A 154 16.00 -22.71 -24.22
N TYR A 155 15.39 -21.55 -24.46
CA TYR A 155 14.40 -21.36 -25.52
C TYR A 155 15.03 -21.09 -26.90
N GLY A 156 16.32 -20.78 -26.98
CA GLY A 156 16.99 -20.41 -28.23
C GLY A 156 16.46 -19.11 -28.85
N LYS A 157 15.88 -18.21 -28.04
CA LYS A 157 15.22 -16.98 -28.47
C LYS A 157 15.91 -15.74 -27.92
N GLY A 158 15.81 -14.62 -28.67
CA GLY A 158 16.16 -13.30 -28.18
C GLY A 158 15.17 -12.81 -27.11
N VAL A 159 15.62 -11.94 -26.21
CA VAL A 159 14.78 -11.43 -25.13
C VAL A 159 13.55 -10.67 -25.63
N GLU A 160 13.67 -9.92 -26.72
CA GLU A 160 12.56 -9.18 -27.34
C GLU A 160 11.51 -10.12 -27.93
N GLU A 161 11.96 -11.19 -28.60
CA GLU A 161 11.08 -12.22 -29.15
C GLU A 161 10.32 -12.95 -28.03
N MET A 162 11.02 -13.42 -27.00
CA MET A 162 10.40 -14.06 -25.84
C MET A 162 9.39 -13.13 -25.15
N THR A 163 9.73 -11.86 -24.97
CA THR A 163 8.83 -10.86 -24.37
C THR A 163 7.60 -10.65 -25.23
N ARG A 164 7.74 -10.62 -26.54
CA ARG A 164 6.63 -10.50 -27.50
C ARG A 164 5.71 -11.71 -27.44
N ASP A 165 6.26 -12.92 -27.39
CA ASP A 165 5.47 -14.16 -27.25
C ASP A 165 4.64 -14.14 -25.98
N ILE A 166 5.21 -13.72 -24.85
CA ILE A 166 4.50 -13.58 -23.57
C ILE A 166 3.30 -12.63 -23.72
N ILE A 167 3.51 -11.44 -24.32
CA ILE A 167 2.44 -10.45 -24.49
C ILE A 167 1.37 -10.94 -25.46
N HIS A 168 1.75 -11.62 -26.53
CA HIS A 168 0.80 -12.24 -27.46
C HIS A 168 -0.04 -13.33 -26.78
N ASP A 169 0.57 -14.17 -25.95
CA ASP A 169 -0.15 -15.22 -25.22
C ASP A 169 -1.14 -14.61 -24.20
N ILE A 170 -0.75 -13.52 -23.52
CA ILE A 170 -1.66 -12.76 -22.66
C ILE A 170 -2.84 -12.23 -23.47
N HIS A 171 -2.57 -11.57 -24.59
CA HIS A 171 -3.62 -10.99 -25.42
C HIS A 171 -4.55 -12.05 -25.99
N ALA A 172 -4.02 -13.15 -26.50
CA ALA A 172 -4.80 -14.25 -27.06
C ALA A 172 -5.74 -14.90 -26.03
N GLN A 173 -5.29 -15.06 -24.78
CA GLN A 173 -6.08 -15.72 -23.73
C GLN A 173 -6.99 -14.79 -22.94
N THR A 174 -6.72 -13.49 -22.93
CA THR A 174 -7.42 -12.53 -22.06
C THR A 174 -7.97 -11.31 -22.79
N GLY A 175 -7.59 -11.05 -24.04
CA GLY A 175 -7.92 -9.82 -24.76
C GLY A 175 -7.22 -8.56 -24.22
N ILE A 176 -6.35 -8.68 -23.20
CA ILE A 176 -5.64 -7.57 -22.59
C ILE A 176 -4.23 -7.50 -23.18
N THR A 177 -3.79 -6.29 -23.55
CA THR A 177 -2.42 -6.06 -24.02
C THR A 177 -1.54 -5.49 -22.92
N ALA A 178 -0.21 -5.52 -23.13
CA ALA A 178 0.78 -5.03 -22.19
C ALA A 178 1.84 -4.17 -22.88
N THR A 179 2.61 -3.45 -22.06
CA THR A 179 3.83 -2.77 -22.45
C THR A 179 4.98 -3.41 -21.69
N ALA A 180 6.15 -3.57 -22.30
CA ALA A 180 7.29 -4.16 -21.63
C ALA A 180 8.54 -3.30 -21.75
N GLY A 181 9.41 -3.43 -20.74
CA GLY A 181 10.75 -2.90 -20.72
C GLY A 181 11.76 -4.00 -20.43
N ILE A 182 12.88 -3.96 -21.11
CA ILE A 182 14.00 -4.88 -20.98
C ILE A 182 15.19 -4.10 -20.42
N GLY A 183 15.87 -4.65 -19.43
CA GLY A 183 17.04 -4.01 -18.82
C GLY A 183 18.05 -5.01 -18.27
N THR A 184 19.29 -4.53 -18.05
CA THR A 184 20.35 -5.29 -17.40
C THR A 184 20.14 -5.44 -15.89
N ASN A 185 19.23 -4.66 -15.33
CA ASN A 185 18.73 -4.74 -13.96
C ASN A 185 17.24 -4.35 -13.90
N MET A 186 16.59 -4.53 -12.73
CA MET A 186 15.16 -4.25 -12.58
C MET A 186 14.82 -2.76 -12.74
N TYR A 187 15.71 -1.86 -12.29
CA TYR A 187 15.50 -0.43 -12.46
C TYR A 187 15.47 -0.04 -13.95
N LEU A 188 16.44 -0.49 -14.73
CA LEU A 188 16.49 -0.19 -16.17
C LEU A 188 15.34 -0.83 -16.94
N ALA A 189 14.92 -2.05 -16.58
CA ALA A 189 13.73 -2.67 -17.14
C ALA A 189 12.46 -1.84 -16.86
N LYS A 190 12.31 -1.34 -15.64
CA LYS A 190 11.18 -0.47 -15.26
C LYS A 190 11.20 0.86 -15.99
N VAL A 191 12.34 1.51 -16.05
CA VAL A 191 12.51 2.82 -16.72
C VAL A 191 12.32 2.69 -18.23
N ALA A 192 12.84 1.60 -18.84
CA ALA A 192 12.59 1.28 -20.25
C ALA A 192 11.09 1.17 -20.54
N MET A 193 10.34 0.48 -19.65
CA MET A 193 8.91 0.31 -19.79
C MET A 193 8.14 1.63 -19.61
N ASP A 194 8.42 2.37 -18.52
CA ASP A 194 7.61 3.53 -18.14
C ASP A 194 7.89 4.78 -18.94
N ILE A 195 9.18 5.04 -19.27
CA ILE A 195 9.59 6.27 -19.95
C ILE A 195 9.74 6.05 -21.44
N VAL A 196 10.35 4.94 -21.89
CA VAL A 196 10.64 4.75 -23.31
C VAL A 196 9.48 4.03 -24.01
N ALA A 197 9.11 2.81 -23.58
CA ALA A 197 8.14 1.98 -24.28
C ALA A 197 6.73 2.62 -24.38
N LYS A 198 6.32 3.37 -23.35
CA LYS A 198 5.01 4.05 -23.35
C LYS A 198 4.91 5.18 -24.36
N HIS A 199 6.04 5.73 -24.84
CA HIS A 199 6.10 6.88 -25.74
C HIS A 199 6.54 6.55 -27.18
N ILE A 200 7.01 5.33 -27.45
CA ILE A 200 7.29 4.88 -28.82
C ILE A 200 6.02 4.43 -29.54
N GLN A 201 6.09 4.44 -30.87
CA GLN A 201 5.04 3.84 -31.68
C GLN A 201 4.95 2.34 -31.40
N ALA A 202 3.72 1.81 -31.38
CA ALA A 202 3.52 0.38 -31.29
C ALA A 202 4.06 -0.30 -32.55
N GLY A 203 4.58 -1.52 -32.40
CA GLY A 203 4.94 -2.37 -33.52
C GLY A 203 3.70 -2.72 -34.36
N GLU A 204 3.89 -3.45 -35.47
CA GLU A 204 2.79 -3.91 -36.34
C GLU A 204 1.76 -4.74 -35.57
N ASP A 205 2.21 -5.43 -34.53
CA ASP A 205 1.41 -6.24 -33.59
C ASP A 205 0.71 -5.43 -32.47
N GLY A 206 0.88 -4.10 -32.45
CA GLY A 206 0.33 -3.23 -31.41
C GLY A 206 1.09 -3.25 -30.09
N ILE A 207 2.19 -4.00 -29.99
CA ILE A 207 3.01 -4.15 -28.78
C ILE A 207 4.08 -3.05 -28.73
N ARG A 208 4.42 -2.61 -27.51
CA ARG A 208 5.47 -1.64 -27.23
C ARG A 208 6.49 -2.27 -26.31
N ILE A 209 7.71 -2.44 -26.78
CA ILE A 209 8.85 -2.97 -26.04
C ILE A 209 10.01 -2.00 -26.21
N ALA A 210 10.66 -1.64 -25.09
CA ALA A 210 11.90 -0.87 -25.12
C ALA A 210 12.99 -1.59 -24.33
N ARG A 211 14.25 -1.32 -24.69
CA ARG A 211 15.42 -1.90 -24.03
C ARG A 211 16.38 -0.81 -23.60
N LEU A 212 16.91 -0.93 -22.38
CA LEU A 212 17.97 -0.08 -21.84
C LEU A 212 19.06 -0.92 -21.19
N ASP A 213 20.29 -0.52 -21.43
CA ASP A 213 21.45 -0.79 -20.60
C ASP A 213 21.93 0.51 -19.94
N GLU A 214 22.95 0.47 -19.11
CA GLU A 214 23.45 1.62 -18.35
C GLU A 214 23.92 2.75 -19.28
N MET A 215 24.53 2.42 -20.41
CA MET A 215 25.04 3.42 -21.34
C MET A 215 23.95 4.09 -22.16
N SER A 216 23.00 3.32 -22.68
CA SER A 216 21.83 3.84 -23.39
C SER A 216 20.92 4.65 -22.46
N TYR A 217 20.74 4.22 -21.21
CA TYR A 217 20.05 4.99 -20.18
C TYR A 217 20.68 6.37 -19.99
N ARG A 218 21.98 6.44 -19.74
CA ARG A 218 22.70 7.72 -19.55
C ARG A 218 22.59 8.61 -20.77
N LYS A 219 22.77 8.04 -21.96
CA LYS A 219 22.71 8.77 -23.22
C LYS A 219 21.31 9.34 -23.51
N LEU A 220 20.26 8.57 -23.24
CA LEU A 220 18.88 8.92 -23.63
C LEU A 220 18.12 9.67 -22.54
N LEU A 221 18.35 9.33 -21.25
CA LEU A 221 17.45 9.72 -20.17
C LEU A 221 18.09 10.59 -19.07
N TRP A 222 19.41 10.82 -19.07
CA TRP A 222 20.02 11.71 -18.09
C TRP A 222 19.48 13.14 -18.13
N GLY A 223 19.00 13.62 -19.27
CA GLY A 223 18.37 14.93 -19.43
C GLY A 223 16.83 14.90 -19.36
N HIS A 224 16.22 13.75 -19.16
CA HIS A 224 14.76 13.61 -19.17
C HIS A 224 14.09 14.40 -18.03
N ARG A 225 12.95 15.00 -18.33
CA ARG A 225 12.08 15.73 -17.40
C ARG A 225 10.61 15.39 -17.66
N PRO A 226 9.75 15.37 -16.63
CA PRO A 226 10.07 15.66 -15.23
C PRO A 226 10.78 14.49 -14.54
N ILE A 227 11.56 14.78 -13.51
CA ILE A 227 12.31 13.75 -12.75
C ILE A 227 11.38 12.76 -12.02
N THR A 228 10.13 13.13 -11.81
CA THR A 228 9.09 12.27 -11.20
C THR A 228 8.64 11.10 -12.08
N ASP A 229 9.07 11.04 -13.34
CA ASP A 229 8.80 9.90 -14.22
C ASP A 229 9.68 8.71 -13.89
N PHE A 230 10.82 8.95 -13.21
CA PHE A 230 11.72 7.90 -12.79
C PHE A 230 11.19 7.14 -11.58
N TRP A 231 11.32 5.85 -11.62
CA TRP A 231 10.93 4.97 -10.53
C TRP A 231 11.56 5.41 -9.20
N ARG A 232 10.76 5.42 -8.13
CA ARG A 232 11.10 5.87 -6.76
C ARG A 232 11.36 7.36 -6.58
N VAL A 233 11.28 8.19 -7.61
CA VAL A 233 11.35 9.65 -7.47
C VAL A 233 9.95 10.25 -7.37
N GLY A 234 9.46 10.41 -6.15
CA GLY A 234 8.17 11.05 -5.91
C GLY A 234 8.25 12.58 -5.81
N ARG A 235 7.09 13.24 -5.72
CA ARG A 235 6.98 14.71 -5.62
C ARG A 235 7.80 15.31 -4.47
N GLY A 236 7.92 14.58 -3.34
CA GLY A 236 8.71 15.05 -2.19
C GLY A 236 10.20 15.10 -2.51
N TYR A 237 10.71 14.10 -3.22
CA TYR A 237 12.09 14.08 -3.71
C TYR A 237 12.32 15.18 -4.74
N ALA A 238 11.46 15.25 -5.77
CA ALA A 238 11.55 16.27 -6.80
C ALA A 238 11.60 17.69 -6.21
N LYS A 239 10.69 18.02 -5.27
CA LYS A 239 10.68 19.35 -4.62
C LYS A 239 11.98 19.67 -3.88
N LYS A 240 12.58 18.68 -3.18
CA LYS A 240 13.85 18.88 -2.49
C LYS A 240 15.01 19.07 -3.48
N LEU A 241 15.05 18.27 -4.54
CA LEU A 241 16.05 18.36 -5.62
C LEU A 241 15.95 19.68 -6.39
N GLU A 242 14.73 20.09 -6.77
CA GLU A 242 14.46 21.37 -7.44
C GLU A 242 14.94 22.56 -6.61
N ALA A 243 14.76 22.53 -5.29
CA ALA A 243 15.25 23.58 -4.39
C ALA A 243 16.78 23.71 -4.39
N GLN A 244 17.49 22.67 -4.84
CA GLN A 244 18.96 22.65 -5.01
C GLN A 244 19.39 22.79 -6.48
N GLY A 245 18.46 23.02 -7.41
CA GLY A 245 18.76 23.10 -8.84
C GLY A 245 19.09 21.77 -9.52
N LEU A 246 18.85 20.63 -8.84
CA LEU A 246 19.04 19.29 -9.39
C LEU A 246 17.73 18.84 -10.05
N LEU A 247 17.65 18.92 -11.36
CA LEU A 247 16.40 18.77 -12.12
C LEU A 247 16.29 17.47 -12.91
N THR A 248 17.41 16.76 -13.04
CA THR A 248 17.54 15.56 -13.87
C THR A 248 18.37 14.48 -13.17
N MET A 249 18.25 13.21 -13.62
CA MET A 249 19.10 12.13 -13.12
C MET A 249 20.57 12.38 -13.42
N GLY A 250 20.89 13.01 -14.55
CA GLY A 250 22.26 13.43 -14.88
C GLY A 250 22.81 14.49 -13.92
N ASP A 251 21.96 15.38 -13.37
CA ASP A 251 22.40 16.35 -12.34
C ASP A 251 22.74 15.64 -11.04
N ILE A 252 21.96 14.63 -10.64
CA ILE A 252 22.21 13.82 -9.45
C ILE A 252 23.52 13.03 -9.61
N ALA A 253 23.70 12.37 -10.76
CA ALA A 253 24.91 11.61 -11.06
C ALA A 253 26.16 12.50 -11.03
N ARG A 254 26.11 13.71 -11.60
CA ARG A 254 27.21 14.68 -11.52
C ARG A 254 27.44 15.18 -10.10
N CYS A 255 26.37 15.45 -9.35
CA CYS A 255 26.47 15.86 -7.96
C CYS A 255 27.19 14.80 -7.11
N SER A 256 26.91 13.51 -7.31
CA SER A 256 27.56 12.43 -6.55
C SER A 256 29.07 12.30 -6.80
N MET A 257 29.57 12.90 -7.87
CA MET A 257 31.02 12.91 -8.22
C MET A 257 31.77 14.16 -7.73
N GLY A 258 31.06 15.09 -7.09
CA GLY A 258 31.67 16.32 -6.58
C GLY A 258 32.68 16.05 -5.48
N ARG A 259 33.68 16.88 -5.37
CA ARG A 259 34.71 16.76 -4.32
C ARG A 259 34.13 17.12 -2.96
N ALA A 260 34.75 16.63 -1.91
CA ALA A 260 34.27 16.86 -0.54
C ALA A 260 34.23 18.35 -0.13
N ASP A 261 35.05 19.19 -0.78
CA ASP A 261 35.10 20.65 -0.59
C ASP A 261 34.12 21.44 -1.47
N GLU A 262 33.42 20.79 -2.39
CA GLU A 262 32.42 21.39 -3.28
C GLU A 262 31.04 21.37 -2.67
N TYR A 263 30.18 22.33 -3.07
CA TYR A 263 28.79 22.38 -2.59
C TYR A 263 27.96 21.20 -3.10
N TYR A 264 28.10 20.89 -4.39
CA TYR A 264 27.44 19.76 -5.02
C TYR A 264 28.33 18.53 -4.90
N ASN A 265 28.05 17.71 -3.90
CA ASN A 265 28.76 16.47 -3.62
C ASN A 265 27.80 15.42 -3.07
N GLU A 266 28.30 14.24 -2.80
CA GLU A 266 27.53 13.14 -2.25
C GLU A 266 26.90 13.47 -0.89
N ASP A 267 27.63 14.20 -0.01
CA ASP A 267 27.14 14.61 1.30
C ASP A 267 25.89 15.48 1.24
N LEU A 268 25.74 16.31 0.19
CA LEU A 268 24.53 17.08 -0.02
C LEU A 268 23.31 16.15 -0.23
N LEU A 269 23.46 15.08 -1.00
CA LEU A 269 22.41 14.09 -1.25
C LEU A 269 22.06 13.32 0.02
N TYR A 270 23.07 12.90 0.79
CA TYR A 270 22.85 12.22 2.08
C TYR A 270 22.19 13.13 3.14
N ARG A 271 22.54 14.42 3.20
CA ARG A 271 21.84 15.40 4.07
C ARG A 271 20.36 15.54 3.70
N MET A 272 20.00 15.46 2.40
CA MET A 272 18.61 15.59 1.95
C MET A 272 17.79 14.33 2.15
N PHE A 273 18.37 13.14 1.97
CA PHE A 273 17.65 11.89 1.82
C PHE A 273 18.07 10.79 2.81
N GLY A 274 19.12 11.01 3.60
CA GLY A 274 19.72 10.00 4.48
C GLY A 274 20.18 8.79 3.66
N MET A 275 20.07 7.59 4.18
CA MET A 275 20.47 6.35 3.49
C MET A 275 19.78 6.13 2.13
N ASN A 276 18.62 6.75 1.90
CA ASN A 276 17.96 6.67 0.59
C ASN A 276 18.70 7.43 -0.51
N ALA A 277 19.72 8.23 -0.17
CA ALA A 277 20.58 8.87 -1.17
C ALA A 277 21.37 7.86 -1.98
N GLU A 278 21.86 6.78 -1.35
CA GLU A 278 22.59 5.70 -2.00
C GLU A 278 21.78 5.10 -3.16
N LEU A 279 20.56 4.67 -2.89
CA LEU A 279 19.67 4.16 -3.93
C LEU A 279 19.37 5.18 -5.03
N LEU A 280 19.22 6.46 -4.67
CA LEU A 280 18.98 7.53 -5.65
C LEU A 280 20.19 7.77 -6.54
N ILE A 281 21.39 7.72 -5.99
CA ILE A 281 22.67 7.84 -6.71
C ILE A 281 22.84 6.65 -7.65
N ASP A 282 22.66 5.43 -7.15
CA ASP A 282 22.75 4.22 -7.95
C ASP A 282 21.81 4.27 -9.15
N HIS A 283 20.55 4.63 -8.91
CA HIS A 283 19.56 4.80 -9.97
C HIS A 283 19.92 5.92 -10.96
N ALA A 284 20.55 7.01 -10.49
CA ALA A 284 21.02 8.06 -11.38
C ALA A 284 22.14 7.57 -12.32
N TRP A 285 22.93 6.61 -11.88
CA TRP A 285 23.95 5.94 -12.70
C TRP A 285 23.39 4.79 -13.54
N GLY A 286 22.13 4.39 -13.33
CA GLY A 286 21.50 3.24 -13.98
C GLY A 286 21.85 1.91 -13.32
N TRP A 287 22.29 1.93 -12.08
CA TRP A 287 22.70 0.77 -11.31
C TRP A 287 21.58 0.32 -10.34
N GLU A 288 21.37 -0.98 -10.21
CA GLU A 288 20.48 -1.61 -9.21
C GLU A 288 21.00 -3.01 -8.90
N PRO A 289 21.62 -3.21 -7.75
CA PRO A 289 22.19 -4.50 -7.38
C PRO A 289 21.15 -5.51 -6.92
N CYS A 290 19.96 -5.06 -6.50
CA CYS A 290 18.92 -5.92 -5.95
C CYS A 290 18.39 -6.89 -7.00
N THR A 291 18.36 -8.18 -6.65
CA THR A 291 17.82 -9.25 -7.49
C THR A 291 16.45 -9.70 -7.02
N ILE A 292 15.72 -10.47 -7.84
CA ILE A 292 14.46 -11.08 -7.44
C ILE A 292 14.66 -12.04 -6.25
N ALA A 293 15.80 -12.76 -6.22
CA ALA A 293 16.14 -13.63 -5.10
C ALA A 293 16.30 -12.85 -3.78
N ASP A 294 16.96 -11.67 -3.82
CA ASP A 294 17.12 -10.80 -2.66
C ASP A 294 15.76 -10.29 -2.14
N ILE A 295 14.86 -9.89 -3.05
CA ILE A 295 13.50 -9.47 -2.69
C ILE A 295 12.76 -10.61 -1.98
N LYS A 296 12.87 -11.84 -2.48
CA LYS A 296 12.19 -13.01 -1.89
C LYS A 296 12.80 -13.42 -0.55
N ALA A 297 14.10 -13.27 -0.40
CA ALA A 297 14.81 -13.56 0.85
C ALA A 297 14.59 -12.49 1.93
N TYR A 298 14.19 -11.27 1.53
CA TYR A 298 14.04 -10.15 2.45
C TYR A 298 12.92 -10.37 3.46
N LYS A 299 13.26 -10.29 4.73
CA LYS A 299 12.31 -10.31 5.86
C LYS A 299 12.31 -8.92 6.51
N PRO A 300 11.19 -8.18 6.45
CA PRO A 300 11.11 -6.86 7.09
C PRO A 300 11.41 -6.96 8.59
N ALA A 301 12.27 -6.06 9.09
CA ALA A 301 12.60 -6.00 10.52
C ALA A 301 11.45 -5.46 11.38
N GLY A 302 10.57 -4.63 10.81
CA GLY A 302 9.43 -4.06 11.50
C GLY A 302 8.13 -4.36 10.76
N HIS A 303 7.11 -4.73 11.50
CA HIS A 303 5.78 -4.97 10.97
C HIS A 303 4.80 -3.96 11.54
N SER A 304 3.95 -3.42 10.69
CA SER A 304 2.78 -2.65 11.10
C SER A 304 1.57 -3.06 10.27
N MET A 305 0.39 -2.98 10.87
CA MET A 305 -0.89 -3.14 10.20
C MET A 305 -1.68 -1.85 10.35
N SER A 306 -2.33 -1.41 9.28
CA SER A 306 -3.13 -0.20 9.32
C SER A 306 -4.48 -0.40 8.66
N SER A 307 -5.50 0.27 9.23
CA SER A 307 -6.83 0.42 8.66
C SER A 307 -7.07 1.90 8.41
N GLY A 308 -7.46 2.26 7.19
CA GLY A 308 -7.69 3.66 6.81
C GLY A 308 -9.01 3.85 6.08
N GLN A 309 -9.76 4.91 6.44
CA GLN A 309 -11.04 5.24 5.85
C GLN A 309 -11.14 6.72 5.50
N VAL A 310 -11.68 7.01 4.32
CA VAL A 310 -12.12 8.35 3.94
C VAL A 310 -13.66 8.35 3.96
N LEU A 311 -14.22 9.12 4.86
CA LEU A 311 -15.67 9.17 5.06
C LEU A 311 -16.38 9.79 3.84
N THR A 312 -17.61 9.40 3.58
CA THR A 312 -18.44 9.95 2.49
C THR A 312 -18.81 11.43 2.73
N GLY A 313 -19.03 11.82 3.99
CA GLY A 313 -19.28 13.16 4.49
C GLY A 313 -18.32 13.56 5.61
N ALA A 314 -18.30 14.82 5.98
CA ALA A 314 -17.69 15.28 7.22
C ALA A 314 -18.52 14.81 8.42
N VAL A 315 -17.88 14.51 9.54
CA VAL A 315 -18.53 14.09 10.78
C VAL A 315 -17.97 14.88 11.97
N GLY A 316 -18.74 15.00 13.04
CA GLY A 316 -18.29 15.58 14.29
C GLY A 316 -17.37 14.66 15.08
N PHE A 317 -16.87 15.16 16.23
CA PHE A 317 -15.93 14.47 17.10
C PHE A 317 -16.46 13.11 17.59
N ASP A 318 -17.69 13.07 18.13
CA ASP A 318 -18.23 11.84 18.76
C ASP A 318 -18.50 10.73 17.73
N SER A 319 -19.03 11.09 16.56
CA SER A 319 -19.19 10.12 15.46
C SER A 319 -17.84 9.62 14.94
N ALA A 320 -16.83 10.49 14.83
CA ALA A 320 -15.48 10.08 14.43
C ALA A 320 -14.84 9.15 15.46
N ARG A 321 -15.03 9.40 16.76
CA ARG A 321 -14.57 8.57 17.86
C ARG A 321 -15.16 7.16 17.79
N LEU A 322 -16.47 7.05 17.55
CA LEU A 322 -17.13 5.76 17.39
C LEU A 322 -16.56 4.96 16.22
N ILE A 323 -16.43 5.60 15.04
CA ILE A 323 -15.87 4.95 13.85
C ILE A 323 -14.43 4.48 14.09
N VAL A 324 -13.61 5.26 14.80
CA VAL A 324 -12.23 4.87 15.14
C VAL A 324 -12.20 3.65 16.06
N ARG A 325 -13.13 3.53 17.01
CA ARG A 325 -13.27 2.34 17.86
C ARG A 325 -13.67 1.10 17.04
N GLU A 326 -14.60 1.21 16.12
CA GLU A 326 -14.98 0.13 15.17
C GLU A 326 -13.78 -0.30 14.30
N MET A 327 -12.99 0.68 13.84
CA MET A 327 -11.77 0.39 13.08
C MET A 327 -10.72 -0.34 13.92
N ALA A 328 -10.58 0.03 15.20
CA ALA A 328 -9.68 -0.62 16.14
C ALA A 328 -10.10 -2.05 16.47
N ASP A 329 -11.42 -2.28 16.64
CA ASP A 329 -11.97 -3.61 16.83
C ASP A 329 -11.68 -4.52 15.62
N THR A 330 -11.96 -4.04 14.42
CA THR A 330 -11.64 -4.77 13.18
C THR A 330 -10.14 -5.06 13.06
N LEU A 331 -9.28 -4.09 13.38
CA LEU A 331 -7.83 -4.24 13.32
C LEU A 331 -7.32 -5.28 14.33
N SER A 332 -7.93 -5.35 15.54
CA SER A 332 -7.59 -6.36 16.54
C SER A 332 -7.94 -7.77 16.07
N LEU A 333 -9.09 -7.95 15.40
CA LEU A 333 -9.46 -9.23 14.79
C LEU A 333 -8.50 -9.62 13.66
N ASP A 334 -8.04 -8.67 12.86
CA ASP A 334 -7.04 -8.92 11.82
C ASP A 334 -5.68 -9.33 12.39
N LEU A 335 -5.27 -8.76 13.54
CA LEU A 335 -4.09 -9.20 14.28
C LEU A 335 -4.21 -10.66 14.73
N VAL A 336 -5.33 -11.02 15.34
CA VAL A 336 -5.61 -12.42 15.76
C VAL A 336 -5.63 -13.36 14.57
N ALA A 337 -6.25 -12.96 13.46
CA ALA A 337 -6.29 -13.78 12.23
C ALA A 337 -4.91 -14.09 11.66
N LYS A 338 -3.91 -13.22 11.91
CA LYS A 338 -2.52 -13.37 11.47
C LYS A 338 -1.58 -13.88 12.57
N GLY A 339 -2.08 -14.19 13.77
CA GLY A 339 -1.27 -14.61 14.89
C GLY A 339 -0.27 -13.55 15.38
N MET A 340 -0.63 -12.26 15.29
CA MET A 340 0.22 -11.14 15.65
C MET A 340 -0.28 -10.41 16.89
N ARG A 341 0.64 -9.78 17.62
CA ARG A 341 0.37 -8.91 18.77
C ARG A 341 1.02 -7.55 18.54
N ALA A 342 0.34 -6.46 18.90
CA ALA A 342 0.83 -5.09 18.74
C ALA A 342 1.42 -4.57 20.06
N GLY A 343 2.59 -3.92 20.01
CA GLY A 343 3.21 -3.22 21.14
C GLY A 343 2.84 -1.74 21.20
N ARG A 344 2.29 -1.18 20.10
CA ARG A 344 1.97 0.24 19.97
C ARG A 344 0.75 0.42 19.07
N VAL A 345 -0.07 1.41 19.38
CA VAL A 345 -1.10 1.91 18.46
C VAL A 345 -0.82 3.35 18.07
N GLY A 346 -1.09 3.67 16.81
CA GLY A 346 -0.93 5.01 16.26
C GLY A 346 -2.17 5.42 15.48
N MET A 347 -2.34 6.73 15.27
CA MET A 347 -3.44 7.23 14.47
C MET A 347 -3.10 8.52 13.73
N MET A 348 -3.79 8.73 12.60
CA MET A 348 -3.79 9.98 11.85
C MET A 348 -5.23 10.36 11.52
N ILE A 349 -5.67 11.51 11.99
CA ILE A 349 -7.01 12.05 11.77
C ILE A 349 -6.93 13.29 10.88
N GLY A 350 -7.50 13.19 9.69
CA GLY A 350 -7.56 14.29 8.73
C GLY A 350 -8.89 15.04 8.83
N TYR A 351 -8.81 16.33 8.94
CA TYR A 351 -9.97 17.21 9.05
C TYR A 351 -10.59 17.54 7.68
N ASP A 352 -11.86 17.94 7.67
CA ASP A 352 -12.54 18.40 6.47
C ASP A 352 -12.25 19.88 6.20
N THR A 353 -12.16 20.26 4.93
CA THR A 353 -12.00 21.65 4.49
C THR A 353 -13.16 22.55 4.94
N ALA A 354 -14.34 21.97 5.20
CA ALA A 354 -15.50 22.69 5.71
C ALA A 354 -15.27 23.27 7.11
N SER A 355 -14.32 22.76 7.89
CA SER A 355 -13.92 23.35 9.16
C SER A 355 -13.38 24.78 9.01
N LEU A 356 -12.82 25.15 7.85
CA LEU A 356 -12.29 26.50 7.57
C LEU A 356 -13.13 27.25 6.54
N ASP A 357 -14.03 26.57 5.83
CA ASP A 357 -14.91 27.15 4.81
C ASP A 357 -16.29 26.45 4.86
N PRO A 358 -17.21 26.89 5.73
CA PRO A 358 -18.52 26.24 5.94
C PRO A 358 -19.36 26.10 4.66
N LYS A 359 -19.15 26.95 3.65
CA LYS A 359 -19.83 26.88 2.34
C LYS A 359 -19.55 25.57 1.58
N ARG A 360 -18.53 24.82 2.00
CA ARG A 360 -18.17 23.51 1.42
C ARG A 360 -19.00 22.34 1.96
N LEU A 361 -19.73 22.53 3.04
CA LEU A 361 -20.76 21.58 3.46
C LEU A 361 -21.88 21.54 2.43
N GLY A 362 -22.39 20.35 2.13
CA GLY A 362 -23.55 20.21 1.26
C GLY A 362 -24.76 20.99 1.80
N LYS A 363 -25.67 21.39 0.90
CA LYS A 363 -26.89 22.13 1.30
C LYS A 363 -27.72 21.33 2.31
N ASP A 364 -27.74 20.00 2.15
CA ASP A 364 -28.50 19.06 2.98
C ASP A 364 -27.70 18.55 4.21
N ALA A 365 -26.57 19.16 4.53
CA ALA A 365 -25.80 18.78 5.71
C ALA A 365 -26.60 19.07 6.99
N PRO A 366 -26.52 18.20 8.02
CA PRO A 366 -27.17 18.42 9.31
C PRO A 366 -26.82 19.79 9.91
N ALA A 367 -27.79 20.40 10.59
CA ALA A 367 -27.62 21.71 11.21
C ALA A 367 -26.47 21.75 12.22
N GLU A 368 -26.29 20.66 12.95
CA GLU A 368 -25.20 20.48 13.91
C GLU A 368 -23.83 20.64 13.25
N LEU A 369 -23.60 19.98 12.10
CA LEU A 369 -22.33 20.06 11.37
C LEU A 369 -22.10 21.48 10.80
N LYS A 370 -23.16 22.18 10.40
CA LYS A 370 -23.07 23.58 9.97
C LYS A 370 -22.62 24.48 11.13
N THR A 371 -23.21 24.32 12.29
CA THR A 371 -22.84 25.05 13.52
C THR A 371 -21.38 24.79 13.92
N ILE A 372 -20.94 23.53 13.87
CA ILE A 372 -19.54 23.16 14.14
C ILE A 372 -18.60 23.84 13.15
N ALA A 373 -18.92 23.79 11.85
CA ALA A 373 -18.11 24.41 10.79
C ALA A 373 -18.01 25.93 10.93
N GLU A 374 -19.13 26.61 11.21
CA GLU A 374 -19.17 28.05 11.42
C GLU A 374 -18.35 28.48 12.63
N ARG A 375 -18.51 27.76 13.75
CA ARG A 375 -17.70 28.00 14.96
C ARG A 375 -16.22 27.77 14.67
N ALA A 376 -15.87 26.65 14.02
CA ALA A 376 -14.49 26.33 13.68
C ALA A 376 -13.86 27.41 12.78
N ALA A 377 -14.56 27.85 11.73
CA ALA A 377 -14.08 28.88 10.82
C ALA A 377 -13.82 30.22 11.53
N ALA A 378 -14.60 30.53 12.57
CA ALA A 378 -14.47 31.77 13.35
C ALA A 378 -13.37 31.69 14.44
N THR A 379 -13.10 30.51 15.00
CA THR A 379 -12.28 30.39 16.23
C THR A 379 -11.02 29.54 16.07
N TYR A 380 -10.82 28.88 14.91
CA TYR A 380 -9.64 28.02 14.74
C TYR A 380 -8.39 28.83 14.45
N ASP A 381 -7.44 28.72 15.33
CA ASP A 381 -6.13 29.38 15.35
C ASP A 381 -4.94 28.42 15.15
N GLY A 382 -5.22 27.13 14.96
CA GLY A 382 -4.22 26.08 14.80
C GLY A 382 -3.56 26.06 13.41
N PRO A 383 -2.60 25.13 13.20
CA PRO A 383 -1.84 25.05 11.96
C PRO A 383 -2.70 24.62 10.78
N VAL A 384 -2.51 25.31 9.65
CA VAL A 384 -3.24 25.09 8.39
C VAL A 384 -2.25 24.64 7.32
N SER A 385 -2.67 23.70 6.47
CA SER A 385 -1.96 23.28 5.26
C SER A 385 -2.82 23.51 4.02
N LEU A 386 -2.19 23.46 2.84
CA LEU A 386 -2.88 23.46 1.56
C LEU A 386 -3.03 22.04 1.05
N ASP A 387 -4.22 21.66 0.60
CA ASP A 387 -4.42 20.41 -0.11
C ASP A 387 -3.93 20.52 -1.57
N ARG A 388 -4.00 19.42 -2.33
CA ARG A 388 -3.57 19.37 -3.74
C ARG A 388 -4.31 20.33 -4.68
N TYR A 389 -5.42 20.89 -4.25
CA TYR A 389 -6.22 21.89 -4.99
C TYR A 389 -6.01 23.31 -4.48
N GLY A 390 -5.01 23.54 -3.63
CA GLY A 390 -4.73 24.84 -3.03
C GLY A 390 -5.72 25.28 -1.96
N ARG A 391 -6.57 24.36 -1.45
CA ARG A 391 -7.56 24.70 -0.43
C ARG A 391 -6.95 24.60 0.96
N ARG A 392 -7.29 25.56 1.81
CA ARG A 392 -6.90 25.55 3.21
C ARG A 392 -7.61 24.40 3.95
N VAL A 393 -6.84 23.64 4.73
CA VAL A 393 -7.32 22.52 5.57
C VAL A 393 -6.54 22.51 6.87
N PRO A 394 -7.18 22.27 8.03
CA PRO A 394 -6.45 22.10 9.28
C PRO A 394 -5.42 20.96 9.16
N LYS A 395 -4.23 21.15 9.75
CA LYS A 395 -3.19 20.10 9.74
C LYS A 395 -3.73 18.85 10.42
N PRO A 396 -3.53 17.64 9.85
CA PRO A 396 -3.99 16.40 10.48
C PRO A 396 -3.44 16.22 11.88
N ALA A 397 -4.26 15.71 12.79
CA ALA A 397 -3.81 15.23 14.10
C ALA A 397 -3.12 13.89 13.94
N THR A 398 -1.94 13.74 14.54
CA THR A 398 -1.16 12.50 14.51
C THR A 398 -0.59 12.20 15.89
N GLY A 399 -0.60 10.92 16.27
CA GLY A 399 -0.03 10.50 17.54
C GLY A 399 0.12 8.98 17.61
N SER A 400 0.81 8.52 18.63
CA SER A 400 0.91 7.11 18.98
C SER A 400 1.05 6.92 20.49
N ILE A 401 0.57 5.78 21.00
CA ILE A 401 0.69 5.38 22.41
C ILE A 401 1.24 3.95 22.48
N ALA A 402 2.15 3.70 23.38
CA ALA A 402 2.63 2.35 23.67
C ALA A 402 1.58 1.59 24.49
N LEU A 403 1.38 0.33 24.17
CA LEU A 403 0.55 -0.56 24.97
C LEU A 403 1.33 -1.08 26.18
N SER A 404 0.65 -1.41 27.26
CA SER A 404 1.27 -1.94 28.51
C SER A 404 1.90 -3.35 28.32
N GLY A 405 2.12 -3.76 27.08
CA GLY A 405 2.72 -5.01 26.62
C GLY A 405 2.09 -5.45 25.30
N PRO A 406 2.78 -6.28 24.51
CA PRO A 406 2.27 -6.75 23.22
C PRO A 406 0.95 -7.51 23.38
N THR A 407 -0.12 -7.07 22.73
CA THR A 407 -1.46 -7.66 22.82
C THR A 407 -2.19 -7.63 21.48
N SER A 408 -3.18 -8.52 21.34
CA SER A 408 -4.21 -8.50 20.30
C SER A 408 -5.61 -8.36 20.90
N ALA A 409 -5.72 -8.15 22.23
CA ALA A 409 -7.00 -7.99 22.92
C ALA A 409 -7.71 -6.71 22.44
N THR A 410 -8.95 -6.86 21.96
CA THR A 410 -9.76 -5.76 21.44
C THR A 410 -9.99 -4.68 22.50
N SER A 411 -10.28 -5.07 23.74
CA SER A 411 -10.50 -4.15 24.85
C SER A 411 -9.33 -3.20 25.02
N ARG A 412 -8.11 -3.74 25.17
CA ARG A 412 -6.89 -2.95 25.39
C ARG A 412 -6.54 -2.06 24.21
N ILE A 413 -6.72 -2.56 22.97
CA ILE A 413 -6.45 -1.79 21.76
C ILE A 413 -7.47 -0.67 21.61
N CYS A 414 -8.77 -0.94 21.83
CA CYS A 414 -9.82 0.06 21.76
C CYS A 414 -9.69 1.15 22.83
N ASP A 415 -9.33 0.79 24.05
CA ASP A 415 -9.14 1.76 25.13
C ASP A 415 -7.94 2.68 24.85
N ALA A 416 -6.82 2.12 24.41
CA ALA A 416 -5.65 2.91 24.03
C ALA A 416 -5.91 3.82 22.80
N VAL A 417 -6.65 3.33 21.83
CA VAL A 417 -7.07 4.11 20.64
C VAL A 417 -8.01 5.25 21.04
N ASP A 418 -8.93 5.01 21.97
CA ASP A 418 -9.88 5.98 22.49
C ASP A 418 -9.18 7.10 23.29
N GLU A 419 -8.26 6.73 24.16
CA GLU A 419 -7.40 7.66 24.90
C GLU A 419 -6.59 8.54 23.94
N LEU A 420 -5.92 7.91 22.97
CA LEU A 420 -5.13 8.62 21.97
C LEU A 420 -6.01 9.58 21.15
N PHE A 421 -7.20 9.13 20.70
CA PHE A 421 -8.12 9.98 19.95
C PHE A 421 -8.52 11.21 20.75
N CYS A 422 -8.92 11.03 22.02
CA CYS A 422 -9.32 12.12 22.91
C CYS A 422 -8.20 13.11 23.20
N SER A 423 -6.94 12.65 23.19
CA SER A 423 -5.76 13.49 23.49
C SER A 423 -5.30 14.33 22.30
N ILE A 424 -5.44 13.83 21.06
CA ILE A 424 -4.86 14.51 19.88
C ILE A 424 -5.88 15.24 19.00
N VAL A 425 -7.17 14.86 19.06
CA VAL A 425 -8.17 15.37 18.11
C VAL A 425 -8.82 16.65 18.63
N ASP A 426 -8.80 17.70 17.83
CA ASP A 426 -9.48 18.95 18.16
C ASP A 426 -11.00 18.80 17.98
N ARG A 427 -11.73 18.90 19.10
CA ARG A 427 -13.20 18.76 19.16
C ARG A 427 -13.96 19.83 18.36
N ARG A 428 -13.30 20.93 18.03
CA ARG A 428 -13.92 22.05 17.27
C ARG A 428 -14.02 21.74 15.78
N LEU A 429 -13.30 20.70 15.28
CA LEU A 429 -13.11 20.47 13.85
C LEU A 429 -13.94 19.29 13.33
N LEU A 430 -14.34 19.39 12.09
CA LEU A 430 -14.99 18.31 11.37
C LEU A 430 -13.95 17.32 10.82
N VAL A 431 -14.19 16.04 11.02
CA VAL A 431 -13.30 14.93 10.60
C VAL A 431 -13.73 14.38 9.25
N ARG A 432 -12.75 14.02 8.40
CA ARG A 432 -12.97 13.46 7.07
C ARG A 432 -12.19 12.19 6.79
N ARG A 433 -11.03 12.03 7.38
CA ARG A 433 -10.15 10.87 7.17
C ARG A 433 -9.71 10.32 8.50
N LEU A 434 -9.75 9.00 8.59
CA LEU A 434 -9.37 8.24 9.76
C LEU A 434 -8.33 7.20 9.34
N ASN A 435 -7.28 7.03 10.11
CA ASN A 435 -6.31 5.97 9.95
C ASN A 435 -5.84 5.51 11.32
N VAL A 436 -5.94 4.19 11.57
CA VAL A 436 -5.48 3.53 12.79
C VAL A 436 -4.39 2.55 12.42
N VAL A 437 -3.32 2.51 13.20
CA VAL A 437 -2.13 1.69 12.94
C VAL A 437 -1.81 0.88 14.19
N ALA A 438 -1.64 -0.43 14.01
CA ALA A 438 -0.99 -1.31 14.99
C ALA A 438 0.48 -1.45 14.58
N ALA A 439 1.39 -1.11 15.46
CA ALA A 439 2.83 -1.11 15.23
C ALA A 439 3.56 -1.95 16.28
N ASP A 440 4.87 -2.13 16.09
CA ASP A 440 5.71 -2.98 16.93
C ASP A 440 5.12 -4.39 17.04
N LEU A 441 4.78 -4.96 15.85
CA LEU A 441 4.11 -6.26 15.77
C LEU A 441 5.09 -7.39 16.06
N LEU A 442 4.66 -8.33 16.89
CA LEU A 442 5.34 -9.56 17.21
C LEU A 442 4.49 -10.77 16.79
N THR A 443 5.14 -11.79 16.23
CA THR A 443 4.50 -13.10 16.05
C THR A 443 4.38 -13.83 17.38
N ALA A 444 3.57 -14.91 17.44
CA ALA A 444 3.42 -15.71 18.64
C ALA A 444 4.79 -16.25 19.14
N ASP A 445 5.64 -16.71 18.22
CA ASP A 445 6.98 -17.24 18.55
C ASP A 445 7.92 -16.16 19.10
N GLN A 446 7.94 -14.97 18.45
CA GLN A 446 8.73 -13.83 18.92
C GLN A 446 8.27 -13.34 20.29
N PHE A 447 6.95 -13.36 20.53
CA PHE A 447 6.40 -13.00 21.84
C PHE A 447 6.79 -14.03 22.92
N ALA A 448 6.74 -15.33 22.61
CA ALA A 448 7.15 -16.38 23.53
C ALA A 448 8.65 -16.27 23.89
N GLN A 449 9.50 -16.07 22.87
CA GLN A 449 10.95 -15.86 23.06
C GLN A 449 11.24 -14.62 23.95
N ARG A 450 10.54 -13.50 23.69
CA ARG A 450 10.70 -12.29 24.49
C ARG A 450 10.27 -12.50 25.94
N ARG A 451 9.15 -13.19 26.18
CA ARG A 451 8.75 -13.54 27.55
C ARG A 451 9.77 -14.42 28.26
N GLN A 452 10.40 -15.37 27.56
CA GLN A 452 11.46 -16.20 28.13
C GLN A 452 12.71 -15.39 28.49
N SER A 453 13.15 -14.47 27.61
CA SER A 453 14.28 -13.58 27.91
C SER A 453 13.96 -12.61 29.06
N ASP A 454 12.79 -12.02 29.08
CA ASP A 454 12.36 -11.14 30.16
C ASP A 454 12.29 -11.90 31.50
N MET A 455 11.77 -13.14 31.51
CA MET A 455 11.74 -13.99 32.71
C MET A 455 13.15 -14.41 33.17
N SER A 456 14.07 -14.67 32.25
CA SER A 456 15.46 -15.02 32.60
C SER A 456 16.25 -13.83 33.15
N GLU A 457 15.91 -12.62 32.74
CA GLU A 457 16.51 -11.37 33.24
C GLU A 457 16.00 -11.00 34.66
N TYR A 458 14.76 -11.42 35.01
CA TYR A 458 14.18 -11.25 36.36
C TYR A 458 14.43 -12.44 37.29
N MET A 459 14.89 -13.58 36.83
CA MET A 459 15.39 -14.67 37.65
C MET A 459 16.82 -14.31 38.09
N GLN A 460 16.93 -13.66 39.22
CA GLN A 460 18.19 -13.58 39.94
C GLN A 460 18.58 -15.03 40.29
N PRO A 461 19.73 -15.57 39.82
CA PRO A 461 20.12 -16.93 40.16
C PRO A 461 20.18 -17.03 41.68
N ASP A 462 19.41 -17.95 42.24
CA ASP A 462 19.45 -18.20 43.67
C ASP A 462 20.86 -18.64 44.00
N LEU A 463 21.45 -17.97 45.00
CA LEU A 463 22.82 -18.25 45.44
C LEU A 463 23.02 -19.74 45.78
N PHE A 464 21.93 -20.45 46.08
CA PHE A 464 21.92 -21.89 46.39
C PHE A 464 21.94 -22.78 45.15
N ASP A 465 21.42 -22.33 43.99
CA ASP A 465 21.53 -23.08 42.72
C ASP A 465 22.97 -23.06 42.16
N ALA A 466 23.71 -21.98 42.40
CA ALA A 466 25.13 -21.88 42.07
C ALA A 466 26.02 -22.80 42.94
N LEU A 467 25.59 -23.09 44.17
CA LEU A 467 26.30 -24.03 45.09
C LEU A 467 25.98 -25.50 44.79
N ASN A 468 24.77 -25.81 44.29
CA ASN A 468 24.39 -27.17 43.91
C ASN A 468 24.95 -27.60 42.56
N SER A 469 25.26 -26.69 41.67
CA SER A 469 25.91 -27.01 40.38
C SER A 469 27.41 -27.22 40.44
N SER A 470 28.06 -26.99 41.62
CA SER A 470 29.48 -27.18 41.84
C SER A 470 29.84 -28.47 42.60
N SER A 471 28.86 -29.34 42.92
CA SER A 471 29.08 -30.57 43.69
C SER A 471 28.92 -31.88 42.94
N ASP A 472 28.84 -31.87 41.61
CA ASP A 472 28.83 -33.12 40.82
C ASP A 472 30.10 -33.26 39.98
N SER A 473 31.21 -33.54 40.68
CA SER A 473 32.33 -34.27 40.10
C SER A 473 33.07 -35.04 41.17
N SER A 474 33.02 -36.37 41.04
CA SER A 474 33.77 -37.44 41.75
C SER A 474 33.16 -37.90 43.07
N ILE A 475 32.62 -39.09 43.14
CA ILE A 475 33.23 -40.32 43.65
C ILE A 475 32.23 -41.48 43.48
N ALA A 476 32.68 -42.54 42.85
CA ALA A 476 32.04 -43.82 42.78
C ALA A 476 32.30 -44.63 44.04
N ASP A 477 31.43 -45.63 44.25
CA ASP A 477 31.57 -46.85 45.05
C ASP A 477 31.18 -46.85 46.53
N ALA A 478 30.26 -47.72 46.78
CA ALA A 478 30.16 -48.84 47.75
C ALA A 478 28.89 -48.86 48.61
N ALA A 479 28.08 -49.84 48.26
CA ALA A 479 27.38 -50.83 49.07
C ALA A 479 26.71 -50.45 50.40
N GLY A 480 25.44 -50.95 50.56
CA GLY A 480 25.00 -51.55 51.84
C GLY A 480 23.70 -50.97 52.43
N ASP A 481 22.65 -51.61 52.13
CA ASP A 481 21.73 -52.36 53.02
C ASP A 481 20.86 -51.60 54.09
N GLU A 482 19.58 -51.92 53.97
CA GLU A 482 18.51 -52.11 54.98
C GLU A 482 18.08 -50.99 55.92
N GLY A 483 16.75 -50.86 55.97
CA GLY A 483 16.03 -50.66 57.22
C GLY A 483 14.81 -49.71 57.21
N LEU A 484 13.67 -50.31 57.00
CA LEU A 484 12.32 -49.98 57.52
C LEU A 484 12.29 -49.00 58.70
N TYR A 485 11.33 -48.10 58.74
CA TYR A 485 10.18 -48.09 59.64
C TYR A 485 9.27 -46.84 59.45
N ASP A 486 7.98 -47.18 59.51
CA ASP A 486 6.74 -46.38 59.62
C ASP A 486 6.81 -45.24 60.70
N ASN A 487 6.09 -44.15 60.45
CA ASN A 487 4.84 -43.82 61.17
C ASN A 487 4.42 -42.33 61.07
N ALA A 488 3.17 -42.24 60.59
CA ALA A 488 2.05 -41.44 61.14
C ALA A 488 2.16 -39.93 61.48
N PHE A 489 1.36 -39.16 60.79
CA PHE A 489 0.51 -37.98 61.08
C PHE A 489 0.31 -37.54 62.56
N PRO A 490 -0.31 -36.31 62.86
CA PRO A 490 -0.78 -35.18 62.03
C PRO A 490 -0.48 -33.80 62.68
N GLY A 491 -0.77 -32.71 61.96
CA GLY A 491 -0.83 -31.38 62.57
C GLY A 491 -1.17 -30.23 61.61
N CYS A 492 -2.43 -29.87 61.65
CA CYS A 492 -3.05 -28.71 61.03
C CYS A 492 -2.43 -27.38 61.47
N SER A 493 -2.15 -26.47 60.51
CA SER A 493 -2.32 -25.04 60.73
C SER A 493 -2.48 -24.31 59.43
N GLN A 494 -3.65 -23.71 59.29
CA GLN A 494 -4.00 -22.73 58.26
C GLN A 494 -3.12 -21.52 58.36
N ASN A 495 -2.56 -21.07 57.22
CA ASN A 495 -2.37 -19.66 57.00
C ASN A 495 -2.69 -19.32 55.56
N ASN A 496 -3.82 -18.68 55.38
CA ASN A 496 -4.25 -17.98 54.20
C ASN A 496 -3.26 -16.85 53.92
N SER A 497 -2.52 -16.94 52.80
CA SER A 497 -2.05 -15.78 52.10
C SER A 497 -2.49 -15.95 50.63
N SER A 498 -3.58 -15.26 50.34
CA SER A 498 -4.14 -15.10 49.00
C SER A 498 -3.15 -14.33 48.11
N GLU A 499 -2.29 -15.02 47.40
CA GLU A 499 -1.68 -14.47 46.19
C GLU A 499 -2.77 -14.41 45.10
N ARG A 500 -3.25 -13.21 44.82
CA ARG A 500 -4.04 -12.91 43.64
C ARG A 500 -3.13 -13.17 42.43
N PRO A 501 -3.49 -14.07 41.49
CA PRO A 501 -2.80 -14.14 40.22
C PRO A 501 -3.01 -12.80 39.52
N SER A 502 -1.94 -12.29 38.88
CA SER A 502 -1.96 -11.07 38.08
C SER A 502 -3.11 -11.16 37.06
N SER A 503 -4.17 -10.39 37.30
CA SER A 503 -5.48 -10.50 36.65
C SER A 503 -5.51 -10.14 35.15
N GLY A 504 -4.36 -9.82 34.55
CA GLY A 504 -4.27 -9.43 33.14
C GLY A 504 -4.11 -10.60 32.14
N ALA A 505 -3.34 -11.64 32.50
CA ALA A 505 -3.04 -12.73 31.57
C ALA A 505 -4.26 -13.65 31.30
N SER A 506 -5.11 -13.90 32.31
CA SER A 506 -6.29 -14.74 32.15
C SER A 506 -7.43 -14.05 31.38
N CYS A 507 -7.52 -12.73 31.44
CA CYS A 507 -8.52 -11.93 30.74
C CYS A 507 -8.18 -11.84 29.23
N ASP A 508 -6.91 -11.59 28.88
CA ASP A 508 -6.44 -11.54 27.49
C ASP A 508 -6.62 -12.91 26.78
N ASP A 509 -6.43 -14.02 27.49
CA ASP A 509 -6.58 -15.37 26.93
C ASP A 509 -8.06 -15.72 26.67
N ALA A 510 -8.98 -15.35 27.56
CA ALA A 510 -10.41 -15.51 27.37
C ALA A 510 -10.92 -14.66 26.19
N GLU A 511 -10.45 -13.42 26.07
CA GLU A 511 -10.79 -12.54 24.97
C GLU A 511 -10.23 -13.06 23.65
N LEU A 512 -9.01 -13.58 23.62
CA LEU A 512 -8.41 -14.21 22.43
C LEU A 512 -9.24 -15.40 21.94
N HIS A 513 -9.72 -16.23 22.84
CA HIS A 513 -10.57 -17.38 22.48
C HIS A 513 -11.92 -16.93 21.89
N MET A 514 -12.53 -15.88 22.45
CA MET A 514 -13.74 -15.26 21.91
C MET A 514 -13.50 -14.68 20.51
N GLN A 515 -12.41 -13.96 20.30
CA GLN A 515 -12.02 -13.39 19.00
C GLN A 515 -11.80 -14.48 17.95
N GLN A 516 -11.13 -15.59 18.30
CA GLN A 516 -10.95 -16.75 17.40
C GLN A 516 -12.29 -17.39 17.03
N THR A 517 -13.21 -17.49 17.98
CA THR A 517 -14.56 -18.00 17.73
C THR A 517 -15.33 -17.10 16.77
N LEU A 518 -15.28 -15.79 16.97
CA LEU A 518 -15.88 -14.79 16.07
C LEU A 518 -15.31 -14.88 14.65
N LEU A 519 -13.98 -15.03 14.51
CA LEU A 519 -13.32 -15.21 13.21
C LEU A 519 -13.79 -16.51 12.51
N ASN A 520 -13.93 -17.59 13.25
CA ASN A 520 -14.41 -18.86 12.71
C ASN A 520 -15.86 -18.77 12.22
N ILE A 521 -16.74 -18.07 12.97
CA ILE A 521 -18.12 -17.80 12.55
C ILE A 521 -18.12 -16.93 11.27
N LYS A 522 -17.37 -15.83 11.25
CA LYS A 522 -17.28 -14.94 10.08
C LYS A 522 -16.71 -15.64 8.84
N ARG A 523 -15.80 -16.60 9.01
CA ARG A 523 -15.26 -17.42 7.90
C ARG A 523 -16.30 -18.41 7.35
N LYS A 524 -17.09 -19.05 8.22
CA LYS A 524 -18.07 -20.08 7.83
C LYS A 524 -19.38 -19.48 7.27
N VAL A 525 -19.85 -18.40 7.83
CA VAL A 525 -21.20 -17.84 7.57
C VAL A 525 -21.16 -16.53 6.79
N GLY A 526 -20.00 -15.84 6.74
CA GLY A 526 -19.81 -14.57 6.03
C GLY A 526 -19.40 -13.42 6.97
N LYS A 527 -18.81 -12.38 6.39
CA LYS A 527 -18.25 -11.26 7.15
C LYS A 527 -19.26 -10.53 8.05
N ASN A 528 -20.52 -10.47 7.65
CA ASN A 528 -21.60 -9.76 8.35
C ASN A 528 -22.45 -10.66 9.23
N SER A 529 -22.04 -11.91 9.49
CA SER A 529 -22.80 -12.87 10.30
C SER A 529 -22.86 -12.52 11.79
N VAL A 530 -21.90 -11.74 12.27
CA VAL A 530 -21.88 -11.20 13.63
C VAL A 530 -21.57 -9.72 13.54
N ILE A 531 -22.48 -8.89 13.99
CA ILE A 531 -22.37 -7.42 14.08
C ILE A 531 -22.40 -7.07 15.56
N LYS A 532 -21.45 -6.26 16.02
CA LYS A 532 -21.44 -5.73 17.38
C LYS A 532 -22.43 -4.56 17.49
N ALA A 533 -22.96 -4.32 18.68
CA ALA A 533 -23.92 -3.22 18.90
C ALA A 533 -23.35 -1.84 18.54
N MET A 534 -22.02 -1.64 18.62
CA MET A 534 -21.37 -0.41 18.20
C MET A 534 -21.31 -0.21 16.68
N ASP A 535 -21.53 -1.29 15.91
CA ASP A 535 -21.49 -1.30 14.44
C ASP A 535 -22.89 -1.07 13.83
N MET A 536 -23.93 -1.05 14.66
CA MET A 536 -25.33 -0.78 14.29
C MET A 536 -25.64 0.72 14.37
#